data_f1a4a071a2b8175451fe2ea94c221482
#
_entry.id   f1a4a071a2b8175451fe2ea94c221482
#
_cell.length_a   1.000
_cell.length_b   1.000
_cell.length_c   1.000
_cell.angle_alpha   90.00
_cell.angle_beta   90.00
_cell.angle_gamma   90.00
#
_symmetry.space_group_name_H-M   'P 1'
#
loop_
_entity.id
_entity.type
_entity.pdbx_description
1 polymer ?
#
loop_
_entity_poly.entity_id
_entity_poly.type
_entity_poly.pdbx_seq_one_letter_code
_entity_poly.pdbx_strand_id
1 'polypeptide(L)'
;MNQIASQNAPSPKVVIPHYAFGGLTWLAVTLLIVFNPDAFTQHFFNPELLAITHLLVLGWITMIIFGALYQLLPVIMEVKLYSESFAIASFILLGLGTILLAFSFWQFSFGTIMFVAATFVVVAVGLFVANVLFTAHSSTKKVIERTFIVTSTIWLLFTVLAGLTLAVNQVHPFLKTSQIELLKLHAHAGIVGWFIQLIIGVSSKLLPMFMVSHHVNTKKLTVAYYAINIGLIAGLVSLFLQVKFGVILSALIIVPGIFSYLSFIYEAYTKRVKKQLDIGMKQTAFSFLILVIPFFLIFTLLFNFKFLNNLTPPLSVAYGSAIVIGFITSLVMGQTYKTLPFIVWLKVYRGRIGKVVLPLPKDLYSEKIAIAQLWLFAIGFVLLLIGISASITRILFLGGTILLLSAALYNFNLFKIIFHKPKNK
;
A
#
# COMPACT_ATOMS: atom_id res chain seq x y z
N MET A 1 -12.27 -10.35 22.19
CA MET A 1 -11.06 -10.65 21.39
C MET A 1 -10.48 -11.94 21.93
N ASN A 2 -10.33 -12.97 21.11
CA ASN A 2 -9.89 -14.29 21.57
C ASN A 2 -8.50 -14.18 22.22
N GLN A 3 -8.32 -14.80 23.40
CA GLN A 3 -7.04 -14.91 24.11
C GLN A 3 -5.92 -15.47 23.20
N ILE A 4 -6.26 -16.32 22.24
CA ILE A 4 -5.37 -16.93 21.26
C ILE A 4 -4.68 -15.86 20.37
N ALA A 5 -5.40 -14.84 19.93
CA ALA A 5 -4.85 -13.77 19.08
C ALA A 5 -3.78 -12.93 19.80
N SER A 6 -3.89 -12.76 21.11
CA SER A 6 -2.90 -12.04 21.91
C SER A 6 -1.68 -12.89 22.27
N GLN A 7 -1.82 -14.22 22.34
CA GLN A 7 -0.72 -15.14 22.65
C GLN A 7 0.21 -15.39 21.47
N ASN A 8 -0.32 -15.33 20.24
CA ASN A 8 0.43 -15.58 19.01
C ASN A 8 1.04 -14.29 18.39
N ALA A 9 0.77 -13.12 18.97
CA ALA A 9 1.30 -11.85 18.45
C ALA A 9 2.84 -11.82 18.54
N PRO A 10 3.54 -11.38 17.47
CA PRO A 10 4.98 -11.24 17.49
C PRO A 10 5.42 -10.11 18.43
N SER A 11 6.73 -10.07 18.72
CA SER A 11 7.31 -9.00 19.52
C SER A 11 7.02 -7.62 18.90
N PRO A 12 6.61 -6.61 19.69
CA PRO A 12 6.46 -5.24 19.20
C PRO A 12 7.74 -4.67 18.57
N LYS A 13 8.92 -5.22 18.91
CA LYS A 13 10.22 -4.86 18.30
C LYS A 13 10.29 -5.24 16.82
N VAL A 14 9.51 -6.24 16.38
CA VAL A 14 9.40 -6.62 14.97
C VAL A 14 8.53 -5.63 14.20
N VAL A 15 7.46 -5.12 14.80
CA VAL A 15 6.40 -4.40 14.10
C VAL A 15 6.62 -2.88 14.11
N ILE A 16 6.92 -2.30 15.28
CA ILE A 16 6.99 -0.84 15.46
C ILE A 16 8.03 -0.16 14.55
N PRO A 17 9.25 -0.71 14.31
CA PRO A 17 10.23 -0.07 13.44
C PRO A 17 9.72 0.16 12.01
N HIS A 18 8.91 -0.76 11.47
CA HIS A 18 8.32 -0.61 10.15
C HIS A 18 7.42 0.64 10.05
N TYR A 19 6.61 0.89 11.09
CA TYR A 19 5.75 2.08 11.13
C TYR A 19 6.59 3.36 11.27
N ALA A 20 7.63 3.35 12.10
CA ALA A 20 8.50 4.51 12.28
C ALA A 20 9.25 4.86 10.98
N PHE A 21 9.89 3.88 10.34
CA PHE A 21 10.58 4.07 9.06
C PHE A 21 9.61 4.53 7.97
N GLY A 22 8.45 3.86 7.85
CA GLY A 22 7.44 4.23 6.86
C GLY A 22 6.94 5.66 7.05
N GLY A 23 6.61 6.06 8.28
CA GLY A 23 6.17 7.44 8.57
C GLY A 23 7.22 8.49 8.16
N LEU A 24 8.49 8.26 8.50
CA LEU A 24 9.58 9.15 8.10
C LEU A 24 9.78 9.18 6.58
N THR A 25 9.64 8.03 5.92
CA THR A 25 9.73 7.98 4.46
C THR A 25 8.59 8.75 3.79
N TRP A 26 7.35 8.67 4.34
CA TRP A 26 6.24 9.48 3.83
C TRP A 26 6.52 10.98 3.97
N LEU A 27 7.09 11.42 5.08
CA LEU A 27 7.52 12.81 5.26
C LEU A 27 8.58 13.20 4.22
N ALA A 28 9.58 12.34 3.99
CA ALA A 28 10.62 12.57 2.99
C ALA A 28 10.04 12.65 1.57
N VAL A 29 9.11 11.75 1.21
CA VAL A 29 8.42 11.76 -0.09
C VAL A 29 7.68 13.09 -0.30
N THR A 30 6.93 13.57 0.70
CA THR A 30 6.21 14.85 0.57
C THR A 30 7.15 16.04 0.47
N LEU A 31 8.30 16.02 1.14
CA LEU A 31 9.36 17.01 0.95
C LEU A 31 9.90 17.00 -0.49
N LEU A 32 10.19 15.81 -1.05
CA LEU A 32 10.66 15.70 -2.42
C LEU A 32 9.63 16.20 -3.43
N ILE A 33 8.33 15.99 -3.20
CA ILE A 33 7.25 16.54 -4.03
C ILE A 33 7.27 18.08 -4.02
N VAL A 34 7.46 18.68 -2.84
CA VAL A 34 7.53 20.15 -2.69
C VAL A 34 8.73 20.74 -3.46
N PHE A 35 9.91 20.10 -3.32
CA PHE A 35 11.13 20.62 -3.95
C PHE A 35 11.28 20.27 -5.43
N ASN A 36 10.55 19.27 -5.93
CA ASN A 36 10.63 18.81 -7.31
C ASN A 36 9.23 18.66 -7.94
N PRO A 37 8.38 19.70 -7.93
CA PRO A 37 7.03 19.61 -8.47
C PRO A 37 7.02 19.32 -9.97
N ASP A 38 8.03 19.78 -10.72
CA ASP A 38 8.15 19.58 -12.16
C ASP A 38 8.34 18.13 -12.58
N ALA A 39 8.82 17.26 -11.68
CA ALA A 39 8.91 15.82 -11.92
C ALA A 39 7.56 15.18 -12.30
N PHE A 40 6.45 15.74 -11.82
CA PHE A 40 5.10 15.26 -12.08
C PHE A 40 4.47 15.79 -13.38
N THR A 41 5.11 16.77 -14.05
CA THR A 41 4.66 17.31 -15.34
C THR A 41 5.45 16.75 -16.51
N GLN A 42 6.54 16.03 -16.23
CA GLN A 42 7.39 15.40 -17.23
C GLN A 42 6.89 13.99 -17.58
N HIS A 43 7.63 13.32 -18.46
CA HIS A 43 7.38 11.90 -18.77
C HIS A 43 7.53 11.04 -17.49
N PHE A 44 6.67 10.04 -17.30
CA PHE A 44 6.69 9.19 -16.09
C PHE A 44 8.02 8.42 -15.89
N PHE A 45 8.83 8.28 -16.90
CA PHE A 45 10.19 7.71 -16.82
C PHE A 45 11.22 8.85 -16.71
N ASN A 46 11.20 9.55 -15.58
CA ASN A 46 12.21 10.56 -15.22
C ASN A 46 12.83 10.21 -13.84
N PRO A 47 14.07 10.65 -13.59
CA PRO A 47 14.84 10.28 -12.40
C PRO A 47 14.11 10.54 -11.08
N GLU A 48 13.62 11.75 -10.91
CA GLU A 48 13.01 12.23 -9.68
C GLU A 48 11.70 11.48 -9.40
N LEU A 49 10.85 11.30 -10.41
CA LEU A 49 9.57 10.59 -10.24
C LEU A 49 9.79 9.10 -9.97
N LEU A 50 10.80 8.47 -10.58
CA LEU A 50 11.18 7.08 -10.30
C LEU A 50 11.66 6.94 -8.85
N ALA A 51 12.50 7.84 -8.37
CA ALA A 51 13.00 7.84 -6.99
C ALA A 51 11.84 8.04 -5.99
N ILE A 52 11.00 9.07 -6.20
CA ILE A 52 9.82 9.36 -5.38
C ILE A 52 8.86 8.16 -5.37
N THR A 53 8.60 7.55 -6.52
CA THR A 53 7.71 6.39 -6.62
C THR A 53 8.24 5.20 -5.81
N HIS A 54 9.54 4.88 -5.90
CA HIS A 54 10.10 3.74 -5.17
C HIS A 54 10.20 4.01 -3.65
N LEU A 55 10.52 5.24 -3.22
CA LEU A 55 10.38 5.62 -1.80
C LEU A 55 8.93 5.46 -1.33
N LEU A 56 7.97 5.89 -2.12
CA LEU A 56 6.55 5.82 -1.77
C LEU A 56 6.05 4.37 -1.70
N VAL A 57 6.33 3.54 -2.72
CA VAL A 57 5.79 2.17 -2.78
C VAL A 57 6.54 1.19 -1.88
N LEU A 58 7.87 1.30 -1.74
CA LEU A 58 8.68 0.40 -0.93
C LEU A 58 8.87 0.93 0.50
N GLY A 59 9.33 2.18 0.62
CA GLY A 59 9.71 2.77 1.90
C GLY A 59 8.55 3.20 2.78
N TRP A 60 7.45 3.67 2.18
CA TRP A 60 6.24 4.04 2.91
C TRP A 60 5.23 2.90 2.95
N ILE A 61 4.65 2.54 1.81
CA ILE A 61 3.49 1.65 1.76
C ILE A 61 3.88 0.21 2.10
N THR A 62 4.82 -0.40 1.36
CA THR A 62 5.23 -1.80 1.58
C THR A 62 5.87 -1.98 2.95
N MET A 63 6.65 -1.01 3.43
CA MET A 63 7.25 -1.05 4.75
C MET A 63 6.19 -1.15 5.85
N ILE A 64 5.18 -0.28 5.86
CA ILE A 64 4.09 -0.36 6.84
C ILE A 64 3.27 -1.64 6.68
N ILE A 65 3.01 -2.06 5.43
CA ILE A 65 2.30 -3.32 5.16
C ILE A 65 3.05 -4.52 5.74
N PHE A 66 4.36 -4.61 5.60
CA PHE A 66 5.15 -5.69 6.19
C PHE A 66 4.97 -5.73 7.72
N GLY A 67 5.16 -4.59 8.39
CA GLY A 67 4.96 -4.48 9.82
C GLY A 67 3.53 -4.86 10.25
N ALA A 68 2.53 -4.36 9.54
CA ALA A 68 1.13 -4.68 9.80
C ALA A 68 0.82 -6.17 9.59
N LEU A 69 1.32 -6.77 8.48
CA LEU A 69 1.09 -8.19 8.19
C LEU A 69 1.75 -9.10 9.20
N TYR A 70 2.95 -8.83 9.67
CA TYR A 70 3.58 -9.63 10.73
C TYR A 70 2.70 -9.69 11.98
N GLN A 71 1.98 -8.61 12.30
CA GLN A 71 0.99 -8.60 13.38
C GLN A 71 -0.32 -9.29 13.02
N LEU A 72 -0.78 -9.16 11.77
CA LEU A 72 -2.10 -9.62 11.35
C LEU A 72 -2.14 -11.09 10.92
N LEU A 73 -1.03 -11.62 10.36
CA LEU A 73 -0.94 -13.02 9.95
C LEU A 73 -1.32 -13.98 11.09
N PRO A 74 -0.76 -13.85 12.33
CA PRO A 74 -1.17 -14.65 13.46
C PRO A 74 -2.64 -14.52 13.83
N VAL A 75 -3.24 -13.36 13.61
CA VAL A 75 -4.67 -13.13 13.91
C VAL A 75 -5.57 -13.75 12.85
N ILE A 76 -5.21 -13.65 11.57
CA ILE A 76 -6.01 -14.17 10.45
C ILE A 76 -5.90 -15.70 10.35
N MET A 77 -4.69 -16.23 10.53
CA MET A 77 -4.37 -17.64 10.35
C MET A 77 -4.41 -18.46 11.64
N GLU A 78 -4.54 -17.80 12.80
CA GLU A 78 -4.60 -18.40 14.15
C GLU A 78 -3.37 -19.25 14.51
N VAL A 79 -2.20 -18.88 14.00
CA VAL A 79 -0.90 -19.52 14.25
C VAL A 79 0.15 -18.49 14.60
N LYS A 80 1.28 -18.90 15.19
CA LYS A 80 2.43 -18.01 15.40
C LYS A 80 3.10 -17.65 14.07
N LEU A 81 3.71 -16.47 14.03
CA LEU A 81 4.59 -16.08 12.92
C LEU A 81 5.75 -17.08 12.83
N TYR A 82 6.09 -17.53 11.62
CA TYR A 82 7.13 -18.52 11.40
C TYR A 82 8.50 -18.06 11.95
N SER A 83 8.93 -16.82 11.64
CA SER A 83 10.23 -16.33 12.09
C SER A 83 10.23 -14.80 12.31
N GLU A 84 10.49 -14.39 13.55
CA GLU A 84 10.73 -12.97 13.87
C GLU A 84 12.08 -12.48 13.31
N SER A 85 13.08 -13.37 13.20
CA SER A 85 14.38 -13.04 12.62
C SER A 85 14.27 -12.72 11.13
N PHE A 86 13.46 -13.47 10.37
CA PHE A 86 13.18 -13.14 8.97
C PHE A 86 12.49 -11.79 8.84
N ALA A 87 11.57 -11.47 9.76
CA ALA A 87 10.88 -10.20 9.77
C ALA A 87 11.83 -9.02 10.04
N ILE A 88 12.78 -9.17 10.97
CA ILE A 88 13.79 -8.16 11.26
C ILE A 88 14.78 -8.00 10.08
N ALA A 89 15.26 -9.10 9.52
CA ALA A 89 16.17 -9.06 8.37
C ALA A 89 15.50 -8.43 7.14
N SER A 90 14.24 -8.78 6.86
CA SER A 90 13.48 -8.17 5.76
C SER A 90 13.28 -6.66 5.97
N PHE A 91 13.04 -6.20 7.21
CA PHE A 91 12.97 -4.77 7.53
C PHE A 91 14.26 -4.03 7.18
N ILE A 92 15.41 -4.54 7.64
CA ILE A 92 16.72 -3.90 7.44
C ILE A 92 17.06 -3.85 5.95
N LEU A 93 16.92 -4.99 5.25
CA LEU A 93 17.25 -5.09 3.83
C LEU A 93 16.31 -4.26 2.96
N LEU A 94 15.00 -4.26 3.26
CA LEU A 94 14.05 -3.43 2.53
C LEU A 94 14.35 -1.94 2.74
N GLY A 95 14.64 -1.51 3.96
CA GLY A 95 14.98 -0.13 4.27
C GLY A 95 16.24 0.35 3.54
N LEU A 96 17.34 -0.39 3.67
CA LEU A 96 18.60 -0.08 2.99
C LEU A 96 18.44 -0.15 1.47
N GLY A 97 17.81 -1.21 0.96
CA GLY A 97 17.57 -1.38 -0.47
C GLY A 97 16.75 -0.24 -1.06
N THR A 98 15.71 0.21 -0.36
CA THR A 98 14.86 1.33 -0.80
C THR A 98 15.63 2.64 -0.88
N ILE A 99 16.45 2.97 0.13
CA ILE A 99 17.24 4.20 0.14
C ILE A 99 18.27 4.20 -1.00
N LEU A 100 19.01 3.10 -1.16
CA LEU A 100 20.01 2.96 -2.22
C LEU A 100 19.36 2.97 -3.61
N LEU A 101 18.19 2.34 -3.77
CA LEU A 101 17.45 2.31 -5.02
C LEU A 101 16.96 3.72 -5.41
N ALA A 102 16.39 4.45 -4.46
CA ALA A 102 15.96 5.84 -4.67
C ALA A 102 17.13 6.74 -5.02
N PHE A 103 18.26 6.60 -4.34
CA PHE A 103 19.49 7.32 -4.67
C PHE A 103 19.97 7.01 -6.09
N SER A 104 19.98 5.74 -6.50
CA SER A 104 20.42 5.34 -7.85
C SER A 104 19.49 5.92 -8.93
N PHE A 105 18.18 5.92 -8.72
CA PHE A 105 17.23 6.58 -9.63
C PHE A 105 17.44 8.09 -9.68
N TRP A 106 17.64 8.72 -8.53
CA TRP A 106 17.87 10.17 -8.48
C TRP A 106 19.11 10.60 -9.25
N GLN A 107 20.20 9.83 -9.19
CA GLN A 107 21.40 10.03 -9.98
C GLN A 107 21.27 9.52 -11.42
N PHE A 108 20.15 8.88 -11.75
CA PHE A 108 19.90 8.18 -13.01
C PHE A 108 21.06 7.22 -13.39
N SER A 109 21.59 6.53 -12.37
CA SER A 109 22.76 5.65 -12.51
C SER A 109 22.34 4.19 -12.33
N PHE A 110 22.48 3.40 -13.39
CA PHE A 110 22.13 1.97 -13.43
C PHE A 110 23.36 1.07 -13.24
N GLY A 111 24.28 1.47 -12.36
CA GLY A 111 25.52 0.73 -12.07
C GLY A 111 25.41 -0.19 -10.84
N THR A 112 26.57 -0.46 -10.23
CA THR A 112 26.72 -1.40 -9.09
C THR A 112 25.77 -1.08 -7.93
N ILE A 113 25.60 0.21 -7.59
CA ILE A 113 24.71 0.62 -6.47
C ILE A 113 23.26 0.20 -6.75
N MET A 114 22.78 0.38 -7.98
CA MET A 114 21.44 -0.06 -8.40
C MET A 114 21.26 -1.57 -8.23
N PHE A 115 22.25 -2.39 -8.64
CA PHE A 115 22.18 -3.85 -8.53
C PHE A 115 22.22 -4.32 -7.07
N VAL A 116 23.06 -3.72 -6.23
CA VAL A 116 23.08 -3.99 -4.79
C VAL A 116 21.75 -3.64 -4.15
N ALA A 117 21.21 -2.45 -4.47
CA ALA A 117 19.93 -1.99 -3.97
C ALA A 117 18.78 -2.93 -4.37
N ALA A 118 18.67 -3.27 -5.66
CA ALA A 118 17.67 -4.19 -6.17
C ALA A 118 17.80 -5.59 -5.56
N THR A 119 19.02 -6.09 -5.36
CA THR A 119 19.27 -7.37 -4.68
C THR A 119 18.81 -7.32 -3.23
N PHE A 120 19.08 -6.25 -2.48
CA PHE A 120 18.58 -6.10 -1.11
C PHE A 120 17.06 -6.13 -1.07
N VAL A 121 16.37 -5.45 -1.99
CA VAL A 121 14.91 -5.48 -2.09
C VAL A 121 14.42 -6.90 -2.41
N VAL A 122 15.04 -7.60 -3.38
CA VAL A 122 14.64 -8.98 -3.74
C VAL A 122 14.83 -9.93 -2.56
N VAL A 123 15.96 -9.86 -1.85
CA VAL A 123 16.21 -10.71 -0.67
C VAL A 123 15.24 -10.37 0.47
N ALA A 124 14.98 -9.09 0.73
CA ALA A 124 14.01 -8.66 1.73
C ALA A 124 12.62 -9.22 1.45
N VAL A 125 12.16 -9.11 0.20
CA VAL A 125 10.86 -9.66 -0.24
C VAL A 125 10.89 -11.19 -0.19
N GLY A 126 11.98 -11.86 -0.57
CA GLY A 126 12.14 -13.30 -0.46
C GLY A 126 11.97 -13.81 0.97
N LEU A 127 12.59 -13.14 1.95
CA LEU A 127 12.43 -13.45 3.38
C LEU A 127 10.99 -13.21 3.86
N PHE A 128 10.35 -12.13 3.41
CA PHE A 128 8.95 -11.86 3.71
C PHE A 128 8.04 -12.94 3.12
N VAL A 129 8.21 -13.29 1.85
CA VAL A 129 7.46 -14.36 1.17
C VAL A 129 7.60 -15.68 1.91
N ALA A 130 8.82 -16.09 2.23
CA ALA A 130 9.09 -17.31 2.98
C ALA A 130 8.36 -17.30 4.33
N ASN A 131 8.41 -16.17 5.06
CA ASN A 131 7.72 -16.01 6.34
C ASN A 131 6.20 -16.15 6.20
N VAL A 132 5.59 -15.51 5.19
CA VAL A 132 4.15 -15.63 4.92
C VAL A 132 3.76 -17.06 4.53
N LEU A 133 4.51 -17.69 3.61
CA LEU A 133 4.19 -19.04 3.11
C LEU A 133 4.32 -20.09 4.22
N PHE A 134 5.39 -20.07 5.01
CA PHE A 134 5.56 -21.02 6.11
C PHE A 134 4.55 -20.77 7.24
N THR A 135 4.22 -19.51 7.55
CA THR A 135 3.13 -19.20 8.49
C THR A 135 1.78 -19.73 7.96
N ALA A 136 1.49 -19.53 6.68
CA ALA A 136 0.28 -20.03 6.06
C ALA A 136 0.24 -21.56 6.01
N HIS A 137 1.36 -22.23 5.76
CA HIS A 137 1.45 -23.70 5.75
C HIS A 137 1.10 -24.30 7.11
N SER A 138 1.52 -23.68 8.20
CA SER A 138 1.23 -24.12 9.58
C SER A 138 -0.24 -23.94 10.00
N SER A 139 -1.05 -23.21 9.22
CA SER A 139 -2.44 -22.92 9.53
C SER A 139 -3.37 -23.98 8.92
N THR A 140 -4.29 -24.50 9.74
CA THR A 140 -5.39 -25.36 9.28
C THR A 140 -6.57 -24.57 8.70
N LYS A 141 -6.60 -23.25 8.89
CA LYS A 141 -7.68 -22.38 8.39
C LYS A 141 -7.59 -22.20 6.87
N LYS A 142 -8.63 -22.66 6.16
CA LYS A 142 -8.79 -22.49 4.72
C LYS A 142 -9.82 -21.39 4.46
N VAL A 143 -9.40 -20.12 4.62
CA VAL A 143 -10.25 -18.95 4.42
C VAL A 143 -9.79 -18.17 3.19
N ILE A 144 -10.69 -17.48 2.51
CA ILE A 144 -10.40 -16.74 1.28
C ILE A 144 -9.38 -15.63 1.50
N GLU A 145 -9.36 -15.01 2.67
CA GLU A 145 -8.40 -13.98 3.08
C GLU A 145 -6.95 -14.50 3.00
N ARG A 146 -6.72 -15.72 3.50
CA ARG A 146 -5.41 -16.39 3.40
C ARG A 146 -5.00 -16.56 1.93
N THR A 147 -5.93 -16.98 1.07
CA THR A 147 -5.65 -17.18 -0.35
C THR A 147 -5.22 -15.87 -1.01
N PHE A 148 -5.92 -14.76 -0.77
CA PHE A 148 -5.53 -13.44 -1.26
C PHE A 148 -4.15 -13.00 -0.76
N ILE A 149 -3.87 -13.16 0.55
CA ILE A 149 -2.58 -12.77 1.15
C ILE A 149 -1.43 -13.57 0.53
N VAL A 150 -1.57 -14.89 0.40
CA VAL A 150 -0.54 -15.75 -0.18
C VAL A 150 -0.31 -15.39 -1.65
N THR A 151 -1.38 -15.25 -2.43
CA THR A 151 -1.26 -14.93 -3.87
C THR A 151 -0.66 -13.55 -4.09
N SER A 152 -1.09 -12.53 -3.33
CA SER A 152 -0.52 -11.18 -3.43
C SER A 152 0.97 -11.17 -3.07
N THR A 153 1.38 -11.97 -2.10
CA THR A 153 2.79 -12.10 -1.70
C THR A 153 3.64 -12.71 -2.82
N ILE A 154 3.10 -13.68 -3.57
CA ILE A 154 3.76 -14.24 -4.77
C ILE A 154 3.85 -13.18 -5.88
N TRP A 155 2.80 -12.38 -6.08
CA TRP A 155 2.84 -11.26 -7.01
C TRP A 155 3.87 -10.19 -6.64
N LEU A 156 4.06 -9.94 -5.34
CA LEU A 156 5.14 -9.04 -4.90
C LEU A 156 6.51 -9.57 -5.30
N LEU A 157 6.77 -10.88 -5.09
CA LEU A 157 8.03 -11.50 -5.50
C LEU A 157 8.23 -11.37 -7.01
N PHE A 158 7.21 -11.67 -7.81
CA PHE A 158 7.24 -11.47 -9.26
C PHE A 158 7.56 -10.00 -9.61
N THR A 159 6.93 -9.05 -8.92
CA THR A 159 7.13 -7.61 -9.17
C THR A 159 8.58 -7.19 -8.93
N VAL A 160 9.19 -7.58 -7.81
CA VAL A 160 10.58 -7.19 -7.52
C VAL A 160 11.59 -7.89 -8.43
N LEU A 161 11.32 -9.14 -8.83
CA LEU A 161 12.13 -9.84 -9.82
C LEU A 161 12.02 -9.19 -11.21
N ALA A 162 10.82 -8.78 -11.62
CA ALA A 162 10.63 -8.01 -12.85
C ALA A 162 11.38 -6.67 -12.79
N GLY A 163 11.36 -5.98 -11.63
CA GLY A 163 12.13 -4.75 -11.40
C GLY A 163 13.65 -4.95 -11.52
N LEU A 164 14.19 -6.04 -10.93
CA LEU A 164 15.59 -6.40 -11.09
C LEU A 164 15.92 -6.70 -12.57
N THR A 165 15.04 -7.43 -13.27
CA THR A 165 15.18 -7.72 -14.70
C THR A 165 15.25 -6.44 -15.54
N LEU A 166 14.38 -5.45 -15.23
CA LEU A 166 14.41 -4.14 -15.87
C LEU A 166 15.74 -3.39 -15.63
N ALA A 167 16.24 -3.40 -14.39
CA ALA A 167 17.51 -2.78 -14.05
C ALA A 167 18.69 -3.43 -14.79
N VAL A 168 18.70 -4.75 -14.90
CA VAL A 168 19.73 -5.49 -15.68
C VAL A 168 19.61 -5.18 -17.17
N ASN A 169 18.38 -5.19 -17.71
CA ASN A 169 18.12 -4.92 -19.12
C ASN A 169 18.49 -3.48 -19.55
N GLN A 170 18.48 -2.53 -18.60
CA GLN A 170 18.91 -1.16 -18.88
C GLN A 170 20.42 -1.06 -19.16
N VAL A 171 21.23 -1.90 -18.54
CA VAL A 171 22.69 -1.90 -18.70
C VAL A 171 23.13 -2.91 -19.76
N HIS A 172 22.50 -4.08 -19.76
CA HIS A 172 22.78 -5.19 -20.68
C HIS A 172 21.49 -5.54 -21.41
N PRO A 173 21.15 -4.87 -22.53
CA PRO A 173 19.91 -5.12 -23.26
C PRO A 173 19.88 -6.55 -23.82
N PHE A 174 18.96 -7.37 -23.31
CA PHE A 174 18.72 -8.74 -23.77
C PHE A 174 17.27 -9.01 -24.12
N LEU A 175 16.35 -8.14 -23.67
CA LEU A 175 14.92 -8.23 -23.98
C LEU A 175 14.62 -7.43 -25.25
N LYS A 176 13.86 -8.04 -26.17
CA LYS A 176 13.45 -7.38 -27.42
C LYS A 176 12.31 -6.36 -27.23
N THR A 177 11.51 -6.55 -26.17
CA THR A 177 10.39 -5.64 -25.83
C THR A 177 10.92 -4.34 -25.25
N SER A 178 10.30 -3.22 -25.59
CA SER A 178 10.74 -1.90 -25.11
C SER A 178 10.69 -1.81 -23.58
N GLN A 179 11.64 -1.08 -23.01
CA GLN A 179 11.74 -0.84 -21.56
C GLN A 179 10.45 -0.26 -20.98
N ILE A 180 9.79 0.64 -21.72
CA ILE A 180 8.54 1.30 -21.29
C ILE A 180 7.36 0.30 -21.22
N GLU A 181 7.26 -0.64 -22.15
CA GLU A 181 6.20 -1.67 -22.10
C GLU A 181 6.43 -2.64 -20.95
N LEU A 182 7.68 -3.03 -20.71
CA LEU A 182 8.05 -3.87 -19.56
C LEU A 182 7.82 -3.14 -18.23
N LEU A 183 8.02 -1.81 -18.18
CA LEU A 183 7.72 -0.99 -17.01
C LEU A 183 6.22 -1.00 -16.69
N LYS A 184 5.35 -0.93 -17.70
CA LYS A 184 3.90 -1.07 -17.50
C LYS A 184 3.53 -2.42 -16.88
N LEU A 185 4.16 -3.51 -17.35
CA LEU A 185 3.99 -4.84 -16.80
C LEU A 185 4.38 -4.89 -15.31
N HIS A 186 5.59 -4.40 -14.98
CA HIS A 186 6.09 -4.31 -13.61
C HIS A 186 5.12 -3.52 -12.71
N ALA A 187 4.68 -2.34 -13.15
CA ALA A 187 3.79 -1.48 -12.38
C ALA A 187 2.43 -2.13 -12.12
N HIS A 188 1.81 -2.77 -13.12
CA HIS A 188 0.50 -3.41 -12.95
C HIS A 188 0.57 -4.70 -12.12
N ALA A 189 1.67 -5.47 -12.22
CA ALA A 189 1.92 -6.60 -11.31
C ALA A 189 2.00 -6.13 -9.85
N GLY A 190 2.67 -5.00 -9.59
CA GLY A 190 2.75 -4.41 -8.25
C GLY A 190 1.42 -3.83 -7.79
N ILE A 191 0.76 -3.03 -8.61
CA ILE A 191 -0.49 -2.36 -8.22
C ILE A 191 -1.63 -3.37 -8.05
N VAL A 192 -1.89 -4.19 -9.06
CA VAL A 192 -3.05 -5.10 -9.06
C VAL A 192 -2.71 -6.40 -8.35
N GLY A 193 -1.55 -6.98 -8.64
CA GLY A 193 -1.14 -8.27 -8.09
C GLY A 193 -0.77 -8.18 -6.61
N TRP A 194 0.02 -7.20 -6.20
CA TRP A 194 0.43 -7.02 -4.81
C TRP A 194 -0.56 -6.19 -4.02
N PHE A 195 -0.70 -4.90 -4.32
CA PHE A 195 -1.44 -3.98 -3.43
C PHE A 195 -2.94 -4.26 -3.41
N ILE A 196 -3.61 -4.32 -4.57
CA ILE A 196 -5.07 -4.50 -4.61
C ILE A 196 -5.49 -5.84 -4.03
N GLN A 197 -4.83 -6.94 -4.39
CA GLN A 197 -5.17 -8.25 -3.83
C GLN A 197 -4.91 -8.34 -2.34
N LEU A 198 -3.80 -7.77 -1.86
CA LEU A 198 -3.52 -7.74 -0.43
C LEU A 198 -4.55 -6.90 0.34
N ILE A 199 -4.90 -5.72 -0.19
CA ILE A 199 -5.94 -4.87 0.40
C ILE A 199 -7.25 -5.65 0.48
N ILE A 200 -7.66 -6.36 -0.55
CA ILE A 200 -8.86 -7.21 -0.54
C ILE A 200 -8.74 -8.27 0.55
N GLY A 201 -7.64 -9.03 0.59
CA GLY A 201 -7.44 -10.10 1.56
C GLY A 201 -7.49 -9.62 3.01
N VAL A 202 -6.80 -8.53 3.33
CA VAL A 202 -6.74 -8.02 4.70
C VAL A 202 -8.02 -7.30 5.09
N SER A 203 -8.54 -6.44 4.22
CA SER A 203 -9.74 -5.63 4.54
C SER A 203 -11.01 -6.46 4.61
N SER A 204 -11.12 -7.56 3.87
CA SER A 204 -12.26 -8.48 3.96
C SER A 204 -12.43 -9.09 5.36
N LYS A 205 -11.37 -9.18 6.14
CA LYS A 205 -11.42 -9.57 7.55
C LYS A 205 -11.56 -8.37 8.49
N LEU A 206 -10.71 -7.35 8.29
CA LEU A 206 -10.60 -6.25 9.25
C LEU A 206 -11.78 -5.29 9.21
N LEU A 207 -12.30 -4.93 8.03
CA LEU A 207 -13.36 -3.93 7.95
C LEU A 207 -14.66 -4.42 8.56
N PRO A 208 -15.19 -5.64 8.26
CA PRO A 208 -16.35 -6.17 8.97
C PRO A 208 -16.11 -6.24 10.49
N MET A 209 -14.91 -6.64 10.94
CA MET A 209 -14.57 -6.69 12.36
C MET A 209 -14.62 -5.30 13.02
N PHE A 210 -14.07 -4.25 12.39
CA PHE A 210 -14.07 -2.88 12.94
C PHE A 210 -15.45 -2.23 12.92
N MET A 211 -16.31 -2.64 11.99
CA MET A 211 -17.70 -2.20 11.87
C MET A 211 -18.67 -3.05 12.69
N VAL A 212 -18.21 -4.17 13.25
CA VAL A 212 -19.06 -5.18 13.92
C VAL A 212 -20.19 -5.63 12.98
N SER A 213 -19.80 -6.09 11.78
CA SER A 213 -20.72 -6.56 10.76
C SER A 213 -20.78 -8.08 10.74
N HIS A 214 -21.99 -8.64 10.63
CA HIS A 214 -22.21 -10.07 10.61
C HIS A 214 -22.85 -10.54 9.29
N HIS A 215 -22.66 -11.82 8.95
CA HIS A 215 -23.32 -12.47 7.81
C HIS A 215 -23.11 -11.77 6.46
N VAL A 216 -21.88 -11.34 6.17
CA VAL A 216 -21.50 -10.79 4.86
C VAL A 216 -21.20 -11.92 3.87
N ASN A 217 -21.66 -11.77 2.63
CA ASN A 217 -21.54 -12.81 1.61
C ASN A 217 -20.11 -12.92 1.05
N THR A 218 -19.36 -13.92 1.51
CA THR A 218 -17.97 -14.17 1.08
C THR A 218 -17.82 -14.73 -0.34
N LYS A 219 -18.90 -15.21 -1.00
CA LYS A 219 -18.85 -15.65 -2.40
C LYS A 219 -18.42 -14.50 -3.33
N LYS A 220 -18.74 -13.25 -2.99
CA LYS A 220 -18.27 -12.06 -3.70
C LYS A 220 -16.75 -11.96 -3.74
N LEU A 221 -16.07 -12.38 -2.67
CA LEU A 221 -14.61 -12.40 -2.61
C LEU A 221 -14.02 -13.49 -3.51
N THR A 222 -14.68 -14.63 -3.61
CA THR A 222 -14.27 -15.72 -4.54
C THR A 222 -14.35 -15.24 -5.99
N VAL A 223 -15.43 -14.55 -6.36
CA VAL A 223 -15.56 -13.95 -7.71
C VAL A 223 -14.45 -12.92 -7.94
N ALA A 224 -14.21 -12.03 -6.97
CA ALA A 224 -13.13 -11.03 -7.05
C ALA A 224 -11.76 -11.70 -7.25
N TYR A 225 -11.46 -12.78 -6.50
CA TYR A 225 -10.19 -13.49 -6.58
C TYR A 225 -9.92 -14.02 -7.99
N TYR A 226 -10.85 -14.78 -8.56
CA TYR A 226 -10.65 -15.38 -9.88
C TYR A 226 -10.63 -14.32 -10.99
N ALA A 227 -11.55 -13.34 -10.95
CA ALA A 227 -11.60 -12.30 -11.96
C ALA A 227 -10.32 -11.47 -11.99
N ILE A 228 -9.80 -11.06 -10.82
CA ILE A 228 -8.57 -10.26 -10.74
C ILE A 228 -7.36 -11.07 -11.21
N ASN A 229 -7.20 -12.33 -10.78
CA ASN A 229 -6.03 -13.13 -11.17
C ASN A 229 -6.06 -13.51 -12.65
N ILE A 230 -7.19 -13.97 -13.18
CA ILE A 230 -7.33 -14.31 -14.59
C ILE A 230 -7.10 -13.06 -15.46
N GLY A 231 -7.76 -11.95 -15.12
CA GLY A 231 -7.59 -10.70 -15.84
C GLY A 231 -6.16 -10.15 -15.76
N LEU A 232 -5.50 -10.24 -14.59
CA LEU A 232 -4.13 -9.78 -14.44
C LEU A 232 -3.16 -10.61 -15.29
N ILE A 233 -3.24 -11.93 -15.23
CA ILE A 233 -2.39 -12.82 -16.04
C ILE A 233 -2.62 -12.54 -17.54
N ALA A 234 -3.88 -12.48 -17.97
CA ALA A 234 -4.22 -12.17 -19.37
C ALA A 234 -3.68 -10.79 -19.80
N GLY A 235 -3.79 -9.79 -18.91
CA GLY A 235 -3.29 -8.43 -19.15
C GLY A 235 -1.77 -8.36 -19.26
N LEU A 236 -1.04 -9.02 -18.37
CA LEU A 236 0.41 -9.06 -18.41
C LEU A 236 0.94 -9.77 -19.65
N VAL A 237 0.32 -10.90 -20.02
CA VAL A 237 0.63 -11.60 -21.28
C VAL A 237 0.34 -10.71 -22.49
N SER A 238 -0.80 -10.03 -22.49
CA SER A 238 -1.18 -9.12 -23.59
C SER A 238 -0.26 -7.90 -23.71
N LEU A 239 0.19 -7.34 -22.59
CA LEU A 239 1.20 -6.28 -22.56
C LEU A 239 2.54 -6.76 -23.10
N PHE A 240 2.97 -7.97 -22.68
CA PHE A 240 4.23 -8.55 -23.17
C PHE A 240 4.19 -8.84 -24.69
N LEU A 241 3.05 -9.35 -25.18
CA LEU A 241 2.84 -9.63 -26.60
C LEU A 241 2.39 -8.39 -27.41
N GLN A 242 2.23 -7.22 -26.77
CA GLN A 242 1.78 -5.96 -27.36
C GLN A 242 0.40 -6.04 -28.05
N VAL A 243 -0.50 -6.89 -27.52
CA VAL A 243 -1.87 -7.10 -28.05
C VAL A 243 -2.83 -6.15 -27.33
N LYS A 244 -3.09 -4.97 -27.89
CA LYS A 244 -3.97 -3.95 -27.30
C LYS A 244 -5.37 -4.46 -26.95
N PHE A 245 -6.00 -5.24 -27.82
CA PHE A 245 -7.32 -5.82 -27.55
C PHE A 245 -7.34 -6.70 -26.30
N GLY A 246 -6.28 -7.51 -26.10
CA GLY A 246 -6.15 -8.35 -24.92
C GLY A 246 -6.00 -7.53 -23.62
N VAL A 247 -5.33 -6.35 -23.66
CA VAL A 247 -5.25 -5.44 -22.51
C VAL A 247 -6.63 -4.88 -22.17
N ILE A 248 -7.43 -4.48 -23.14
CA ILE A 248 -8.80 -4.00 -22.91
C ILE A 248 -9.67 -5.12 -22.33
N LEU A 249 -9.61 -6.32 -22.90
CA LEU A 249 -10.36 -7.47 -22.40
C LEU A 249 -9.97 -7.82 -20.95
N SER A 250 -8.69 -7.77 -20.62
CA SER A 250 -8.22 -8.03 -19.26
C SER A 250 -8.76 -6.99 -18.25
N ALA A 251 -8.82 -5.71 -18.63
CA ALA A 251 -9.43 -4.68 -17.79
C ALA A 251 -10.95 -4.94 -17.60
N LEU A 252 -11.66 -5.36 -18.64
CA LEU A 252 -13.07 -5.75 -18.58
C LEU A 252 -13.33 -6.96 -17.67
N ILE A 253 -12.32 -7.79 -17.40
CA ILE A 253 -12.41 -8.90 -16.44
C ILE A 253 -12.05 -8.44 -15.02
N ILE A 254 -11.00 -7.60 -14.85
CA ILE A 254 -10.55 -7.13 -13.54
C ILE A 254 -11.59 -6.20 -12.88
N VAL A 255 -12.16 -5.26 -13.65
CA VAL A 255 -13.08 -4.26 -13.13
C VAL A 255 -14.29 -4.88 -12.43
N PRO A 256 -15.05 -5.83 -13.01
CA PRO A 256 -16.12 -6.54 -12.31
C PRO A 256 -15.64 -7.26 -11.04
N GLY A 257 -14.42 -7.81 -11.03
CA GLY A 257 -13.81 -8.40 -9.84
C GLY A 257 -13.67 -7.40 -8.70
N ILE A 258 -13.17 -6.18 -9.00
CA ILE A 258 -13.07 -5.10 -8.02
C ILE A 258 -14.46 -4.63 -7.57
N PHE A 259 -15.44 -4.52 -8.48
CA PHE A 259 -16.82 -4.18 -8.10
C PHE A 259 -17.47 -5.26 -7.23
N SER A 260 -17.17 -6.55 -7.44
CA SER A 260 -17.62 -7.62 -6.56
C SER A 260 -17.08 -7.45 -5.13
N TYR A 261 -15.80 -7.10 -5.00
CA TYR A 261 -15.21 -6.76 -3.71
C TYR A 261 -15.83 -5.50 -3.10
N LEU A 262 -16.00 -4.42 -3.86
CA LEU A 262 -16.65 -3.19 -3.35
C LEU A 262 -18.09 -3.47 -2.89
N SER A 263 -18.82 -4.34 -3.59
CA SER A 263 -20.14 -4.82 -3.17
C SER A 263 -20.09 -5.58 -1.84
N PHE A 264 -19.03 -6.36 -1.58
CA PHE A 264 -18.80 -6.99 -0.27
C PHE A 264 -18.58 -5.94 0.83
N ILE A 265 -17.76 -4.93 0.59
CA ILE A 265 -17.51 -3.83 1.55
C ILE A 265 -18.78 -3.03 1.82
N TYR A 266 -19.55 -2.72 0.78
CA TYR A 266 -20.83 -2.02 0.91
C TYR A 266 -21.83 -2.82 1.75
N GLU A 267 -21.94 -4.13 1.54
CA GLU A 267 -22.77 -5.01 2.35
C GLU A 267 -22.31 -5.02 3.82
N ALA A 268 -20.99 -5.09 4.07
CA ALA A 268 -20.46 -4.99 5.42
C ALA A 268 -20.79 -3.63 6.07
N TYR A 269 -20.72 -2.56 5.29
CA TYR A 269 -21.07 -1.21 5.76
C TYR A 269 -22.56 -1.08 6.09
N THR A 270 -23.47 -1.61 5.28
CA THR A 270 -24.92 -1.55 5.53
C THR A 270 -25.34 -2.40 6.72
N LYS A 271 -24.74 -3.57 6.91
CA LYS A 271 -24.99 -4.50 8.02
C LYS A 271 -24.25 -4.18 9.32
N ARG A 272 -23.55 -3.03 9.39
CA ARG A 272 -22.76 -2.67 10.58
C ARG A 272 -23.64 -2.38 11.81
N VAL A 273 -23.23 -2.89 12.95
CA VAL A 273 -23.81 -2.55 14.25
C VAL A 273 -23.25 -1.21 14.75
N LYS A 274 -21.95 -0.98 14.57
CA LYS A 274 -21.28 0.26 14.95
C LYS A 274 -21.63 1.39 13.99
N LYS A 275 -22.61 2.21 14.34
CA LYS A 275 -23.10 3.29 13.46
C LYS A 275 -22.10 4.41 13.26
N GLN A 276 -21.39 4.82 14.32
CA GLN A 276 -20.38 5.89 14.23
C GLN A 276 -19.01 5.29 13.88
N LEU A 277 -18.43 5.78 12.78
CA LEU A 277 -17.09 5.44 12.37
C LEU A 277 -16.09 6.35 13.09
N ASP A 278 -15.04 5.76 13.66
CA ASP A 278 -13.89 6.52 14.17
C ASP A 278 -13.04 7.09 13.01
N ILE A 279 -12.09 7.97 13.33
CA ILE A 279 -11.32 8.70 12.31
C ILE A 279 -10.56 7.76 11.36
N GLY A 280 -10.00 6.64 11.85
CA GLY A 280 -9.32 5.67 11.01
C GLY A 280 -10.25 5.04 9.98
N MET A 281 -11.49 4.70 10.38
CA MET A 281 -12.52 4.18 9.48
C MET A 281 -13.09 5.25 8.53
N LYS A 282 -13.19 6.51 8.96
CA LYS A 282 -13.57 7.63 8.07
C LYS A 282 -12.53 7.82 6.97
N GLN A 283 -11.25 7.81 7.31
CA GLN A 283 -10.17 7.93 6.34
C GLN A 283 -10.10 6.71 5.40
N THR A 284 -10.37 5.51 5.91
CA THR A 284 -10.55 4.30 5.10
C THR A 284 -11.72 4.44 4.11
N ALA A 285 -12.88 4.93 4.55
CA ALA A 285 -14.01 5.17 3.66
C ALA A 285 -13.70 6.22 2.58
N PHE A 286 -13.00 7.29 2.96
CA PHE A 286 -12.50 8.31 2.02
C PHE A 286 -11.57 7.71 0.96
N SER A 287 -10.67 6.78 1.34
CA SER A 287 -9.81 6.11 0.37
C SER A 287 -10.60 5.34 -0.69
N PHE A 288 -11.68 4.65 -0.32
CA PHE A 288 -12.55 3.96 -1.28
C PHE A 288 -13.28 4.91 -2.23
N LEU A 289 -13.63 6.12 -1.79
CA LEU A 289 -14.20 7.14 -2.67
C LEU A 289 -13.19 7.60 -3.73
N ILE A 290 -11.91 7.69 -3.37
CA ILE A 290 -10.84 8.06 -4.32
C ILE A 290 -10.72 7.04 -5.46
N LEU A 291 -11.05 5.76 -5.26
CA LEU A 291 -10.98 4.74 -6.32
C LEU A 291 -11.79 5.06 -7.57
N VAL A 292 -12.79 5.93 -7.49
CA VAL A 292 -13.55 6.39 -8.67
C VAL A 292 -12.64 7.10 -9.67
N ILE A 293 -11.63 7.83 -9.18
CA ILE A 293 -10.71 8.62 -10.02
C ILE A 293 -9.86 7.72 -10.94
N PRO A 294 -9.09 6.73 -10.43
CA PRO A 294 -8.30 5.86 -11.29
C PRO A 294 -9.15 4.99 -12.23
N PHE A 295 -10.39 4.63 -11.88
CA PHE A 295 -11.30 3.97 -12.82
C PHE A 295 -11.65 4.87 -14.01
N PHE A 296 -11.93 6.14 -13.76
CA PHE A 296 -12.18 7.10 -14.82
C PHE A 296 -10.94 7.34 -15.69
N LEU A 297 -9.77 7.50 -15.05
CA LEU A 297 -8.50 7.74 -15.74
C LEU A 297 -8.07 6.55 -16.60
N ILE A 298 -8.17 5.32 -16.10
CA ILE A 298 -7.80 4.13 -16.89
C ILE A 298 -8.74 3.94 -18.09
N PHE A 299 -10.05 4.20 -17.91
CA PHE A 299 -11.00 4.20 -19.01
C PHE A 299 -10.57 5.21 -20.10
N THR A 300 -10.25 6.42 -19.73
CA THR A 300 -9.79 7.49 -20.64
C THR A 300 -8.52 7.08 -21.39
N LEU A 301 -7.55 6.45 -20.68
CA LEU A 301 -6.29 5.99 -21.27
C LEU A 301 -6.47 4.79 -22.22
N LEU A 302 -7.35 3.83 -21.88
CA LEU A 302 -7.58 2.65 -22.71
C LEU A 302 -8.29 2.97 -24.04
N PHE A 303 -9.27 3.86 -24.00
CA PHE A 303 -10.04 4.22 -25.21
C PHE A 303 -9.36 5.29 -26.06
N ASN A 304 -8.26 5.90 -25.56
CA ASN A 304 -7.38 6.80 -26.31
C ASN A 304 -8.13 7.80 -27.21
N PHE A 305 -9.01 8.59 -26.58
CA PHE A 305 -9.79 9.60 -27.31
C PHE A 305 -8.87 10.59 -28.02
N LYS A 306 -8.99 10.75 -29.34
CA LYS A 306 -8.09 11.56 -30.20
C LYS A 306 -7.89 13.00 -29.70
N PHE A 307 -8.93 13.61 -29.10
CA PHE A 307 -8.85 14.97 -28.55
C PHE A 307 -8.04 15.06 -27.23
N LEU A 308 -7.67 13.92 -26.62
CA LEU A 308 -6.87 13.85 -25.40
C LEU A 308 -5.42 13.38 -25.63
N ASN A 309 -4.99 13.22 -26.87
CA ASN A 309 -3.64 12.66 -27.15
C ASN A 309 -2.51 13.45 -26.48
N ASN A 310 -2.61 14.79 -26.44
CA ASN A 310 -1.62 15.64 -25.77
C ASN A 310 -1.66 15.54 -24.24
N LEU A 311 -2.73 15.01 -23.65
CA LEU A 311 -2.91 14.84 -22.22
C LEU A 311 -2.54 13.42 -21.74
N THR A 312 -2.20 12.50 -22.64
CA THR A 312 -1.87 11.10 -22.28
C THR A 312 -0.72 10.98 -21.27
N PRO A 313 0.42 11.70 -21.41
CA PRO A 313 1.48 11.63 -20.41
C PRO A 313 1.04 12.13 -19.01
N PRO A 314 0.48 13.34 -18.83
CA PRO A 314 0.03 13.78 -17.52
C PRO A 314 -1.10 12.93 -16.94
N LEU A 315 -2.02 12.39 -17.76
CA LEU A 315 -3.06 11.48 -17.28
C LEU A 315 -2.50 10.16 -16.79
N SER A 316 -1.39 9.67 -17.38
CA SER A 316 -0.72 8.45 -16.90
C SER A 316 -0.08 8.68 -15.52
N VAL A 317 0.55 9.83 -15.30
CA VAL A 317 1.09 10.21 -13.98
C VAL A 317 -0.06 10.40 -12.96
N ALA A 318 -1.15 11.07 -13.37
CA ALA A 318 -2.34 11.25 -12.54
C ALA A 318 -2.98 9.92 -12.14
N TYR A 319 -3.05 8.94 -13.07
CA TYR A 319 -3.55 7.59 -12.80
C TYR A 319 -2.73 6.89 -11.71
N GLY A 320 -1.40 6.84 -11.87
CA GLY A 320 -0.51 6.25 -10.87
C GLY A 320 -0.60 6.97 -9.51
N SER A 321 -0.61 8.31 -9.53
CA SER A 321 -0.74 9.14 -8.32
C SER A 321 -2.09 8.94 -7.61
N ALA A 322 -3.19 8.81 -8.36
CA ALA A 322 -4.51 8.56 -7.79
C ALA A 322 -4.58 7.22 -7.05
N ILE A 323 -3.92 6.19 -7.57
CA ILE A 323 -3.86 4.89 -6.91
C ILE A 323 -2.92 4.95 -5.71
N VAL A 324 -1.66 5.37 -5.89
CA VAL A 324 -0.61 5.19 -4.88
C VAL A 324 -0.68 6.27 -3.81
N ILE A 325 -0.74 7.56 -4.20
CA ILE A 325 -0.84 8.67 -3.26
C ILE A 325 -2.27 8.78 -2.74
N GLY A 326 -3.27 8.73 -3.62
CA GLY A 326 -4.66 8.89 -3.22
C GLY A 326 -5.21 7.71 -2.42
N PHE A 327 -5.46 6.59 -3.11
CA PHE A 327 -6.16 5.45 -2.53
C PHE A 327 -5.32 4.72 -1.48
N ILE A 328 -4.13 4.21 -1.86
CA ILE A 328 -3.37 3.31 -0.97
C ILE A 328 -2.80 4.07 0.22
N THR A 329 -2.23 5.26 0.03
CA THR A 329 -1.69 6.06 1.14
C THR A 329 -2.78 6.48 2.14
N SER A 330 -3.95 6.93 1.65
CA SER A 330 -5.08 7.25 2.54
C SER A 330 -5.54 6.04 3.34
N LEU A 331 -5.61 4.87 2.69
CA LEU A 331 -5.98 3.61 3.34
C LEU A 331 -4.96 3.23 4.42
N VAL A 332 -3.67 3.28 4.11
CA VAL A 332 -2.57 2.97 5.05
C VAL A 332 -2.61 3.89 6.27
N MET A 333 -2.80 5.19 6.07
CA MET A 333 -2.96 6.15 7.18
C MET A 333 -4.15 5.80 8.07
N GLY A 334 -5.31 5.54 7.46
CA GLY A 334 -6.53 5.17 8.20
C GLY A 334 -6.36 3.89 9.01
N GLN A 335 -5.75 2.87 8.41
CA GLN A 335 -5.51 1.58 9.08
C GLN A 335 -4.40 1.67 10.14
N THR A 336 -3.44 2.58 9.99
CA THR A 336 -2.45 2.85 11.05
C THR A 336 -3.12 3.32 12.34
N TYR A 337 -4.12 4.20 12.27
CA TYR A 337 -4.89 4.63 13.45
C TYR A 337 -5.74 3.53 14.09
N LYS A 338 -5.91 2.39 13.40
CA LYS A 338 -6.58 1.20 13.96
C LYS A 338 -5.60 0.19 14.54
N THR A 339 -4.48 -0.03 13.87
CA THR A 339 -3.55 -1.13 14.19
C THR A 339 -2.46 -0.72 15.18
N LEU A 340 -1.74 0.35 14.92
CA LEU A 340 -0.60 0.76 15.74
C LEU A 340 -0.97 1.12 17.19
N PRO A 341 -2.04 1.89 17.47
CA PRO A 341 -2.46 2.15 18.84
C PRO A 341 -2.75 0.87 19.62
N PHE A 342 -3.35 -0.14 18.97
CA PHE A 342 -3.65 -1.40 19.57
C PHE A 342 -2.38 -2.21 19.90
N ILE A 343 -1.39 -2.24 18.99
CA ILE A 343 -0.11 -2.92 19.17
C ILE A 343 0.65 -2.31 20.36
N VAL A 344 0.73 -0.98 20.41
CA VAL A 344 1.42 -0.27 21.50
C VAL A 344 0.65 -0.42 22.82
N TRP A 345 -0.68 -0.36 22.78
CA TRP A 345 -1.51 -0.60 23.96
C TRP A 345 -1.29 -1.98 24.56
N LEU A 346 -1.27 -3.02 23.73
CA LEU A 346 -0.94 -4.38 24.20
C LEU A 346 0.46 -4.46 24.81
N LYS A 347 1.45 -3.82 24.17
CA LYS A 347 2.83 -3.76 24.70
C LYS A 347 2.89 -3.17 26.11
N VAL A 348 2.14 -2.06 26.33
CA VAL A 348 2.23 -1.27 27.57
C VAL A 348 1.32 -1.80 28.68
N TYR A 349 0.13 -2.30 28.31
CA TYR A 349 -0.95 -2.54 29.28
C TYR A 349 -1.36 -3.99 29.46
N ARG A 350 -0.85 -4.95 28.67
CA ARG A 350 -1.24 -6.36 28.73
C ARG A 350 -1.18 -6.95 30.16
N GLY A 351 -0.14 -6.66 30.94
CA GLY A 351 0.05 -7.14 32.32
C GLY A 351 -0.84 -6.45 33.36
N ARG A 352 -1.55 -5.39 32.99
CA ARG A 352 -2.42 -4.58 33.87
C ARG A 352 -3.91 -4.78 33.60
N ILE A 353 -4.27 -5.61 32.61
CA ILE A 353 -5.67 -5.89 32.26
C ILE A 353 -6.39 -6.53 33.45
N GLY A 354 -7.56 -6.00 33.82
CA GLY A 354 -8.35 -6.44 34.96
C GLY A 354 -7.88 -5.97 36.34
N LYS A 355 -6.75 -5.24 36.43
CA LYS A 355 -6.20 -4.75 37.71
C LYS A 355 -6.46 -3.26 37.93
N VAL A 356 -6.54 -2.46 36.88
CA VAL A 356 -6.75 -1.03 36.92
C VAL A 356 -7.59 -0.55 35.74
N VAL A 357 -8.17 0.64 35.83
CA VAL A 357 -8.86 1.28 34.70
C VAL A 357 -7.81 1.71 33.68
N LEU A 358 -7.93 1.20 32.46
CA LEU A 358 -6.96 1.43 31.38
C LEU A 358 -7.55 2.37 30.33
N PRO A 359 -6.71 3.22 29.69
CA PRO A 359 -7.15 3.98 28.52
C PRO A 359 -7.52 3.06 27.37
N LEU A 360 -8.35 3.52 26.45
CA LEU A 360 -8.63 2.79 25.21
C LEU A 360 -7.49 2.99 24.20
N PRO A 361 -7.27 2.09 23.26
CA PRO A 361 -6.25 2.27 22.21
C PRO A 361 -6.40 3.60 21.44
N LYS A 362 -7.63 4.09 21.23
CA LYS A 362 -7.89 5.37 20.57
C LYS A 362 -7.40 6.59 21.36
N ASP A 363 -7.16 6.46 22.68
CA ASP A 363 -6.71 7.57 23.53
C ASP A 363 -5.19 7.79 23.45
N LEU A 364 -4.45 6.94 22.71
CA LEU A 364 -3.01 7.02 22.53
C LEU A 364 -2.60 8.11 21.53
N TYR A 365 -3.52 8.62 20.72
CA TYR A 365 -3.27 9.70 19.76
C TYR A 365 -4.27 10.85 19.90
N SER A 366 -4.05 11.95 19.18
CA SER A 366 -4.98 13.07 19.15
C SER A 366 -5.96 12.93 17.98
N GLU A 367 -7.25 12.73 18.27
CA GLU A 367 -8.28 12.66 17.23
C GLU A 367 -8.42 13.98 16.47
N LYS A 368 -8.27 15.14 17.14
CA LYS A 368 -8.31 16.46 16.51
C LYS A 368 -7.22 16.62 15.45
N ILE A 369 -5.98 16.17 15.76
CA ILE A 369 -4.86 16.20 14.82
C ILE A 369 -5.12 15.22 13.67
N ALA A 370 -5.68 14.03 13.92
CA ALA A 370 -6.01 13.08 12.88
C ALA A 370 -7.10 13.59 11.92
N ILE A 371 -8.08 14.36 12.44
CA ILE A 371 -9.11 15.01 11.60
C ILE A 371 -8.47 16.11 10.73
N ALA A 372 -7.63 16.98 11.31
CA ALA A 372 -6.92 17.99 10.54
C ALA A 372 -6.03 17.38 9.46
N GLN A 373 -5.31 16.31 9.81
CA GLN A 373 -4.47 15.55 8.88
C GLN A 373 -5.27 15.00 7.70
N LEU A 374 -6.47 14.43 7.93
CA LEU A 374 -7.34 13.92 6.86
C LEU A 374 -7.78 15.03 5.90
N TRP A 375 -8.20 16.18 6.41
CA TRP A 375 -8.63 17.30 5.57
C TRP A 375 -7.47 17.89 4.76
N LEU A 376 -6.30 18.07 5.38
CA LEU A 376 -5.11 18.52 4.67
C LEU A 376 -4.69 17.51 3.60
N PHE A 377 -4.77 16.20 3.88
CA PHE A 377 -4.51 15.17 2.90
C PHE A 377 -5.47 15.27 1.72
N ALA A 378 -6.78 15.40 1.97
CA ALA A 378 -7.79 15.48 0.93
C ALA A 378 -7.57 16.72 0.02
N ILE A 379 -7.34 17.89 0.61
CA ILE A 379 -7.10 19.13 -0.13
C ILE A 379 -5.80 19.04 -0.93
N GLY A 380 -4.71 18.62 -0.28
CA GLY A 380 -3.39 18.50 -0.92
C GLY A 380 -3.40 17.50 -2.07
N PHE A 381 -4.07 16.37 -1.91
CA PHE A 381 -4.23 15.36 -2.96
C PHE A 381 -5.04 15.87 -4.17
N VAL A 382 -6.15 16.57 -3.94
CA VAL A 382 -6.95 17.17 -5.03
C VAL A 382 -6.12 18.19 -5.81
N LEU A 383 -5.40 19.08 -5.12
CA LEU A 383 -4.53 20.06 -5.76
C LEU A 383 -3.39 19.38 -6.53
N LEU A 384 -2.79 18.32 -5.96
CA LEU A 384 -1.76 17.54 -6.65
C LEU A 384 -2.30 16.98 -7.97
N LEU A 385 -3.49 16.35 -7.96
CA LEU A 385 -4.10 15.79 -9.18
C LEU A 385 -4.44 16.87 -10.22
N ILE A 386 -4.99 18.00 -9.78
CA ILE A 386 -5.26 19.13 -10.69
C ILE A 386 -3.96 19.64 -11.30
N GLY A 387 -2.92 19.83 -10.48
CA GLY A 387 -1.61 20.28 -10.94
C GLY A 387 -0.96 19.34 -11.95
N ILE A 388 -1.06 18.01 -11.72
CA ILE A 388 -0.57 16.99 -12.67
C ILE A 388 -1.37 17.07 -13.97
N SER A 389 -2.70 16.99 -13.89
CA SER A 389 -3.58 16.92 -15.07
C SER A 389 -3.51 18.17 -15.94
N ALA A 390 -3.35 19.32 -15.32
CA ALA A 390 -3.21 20.62 -16.01
C ALA A 390 -1.76 21.00 -16.31
N SER A 391 -0.77 20.22 -15.84
CA SER A 391 0.66 20.50 -15.93
C SER A 391 1.05 21.88 -15.36
N ILE A 392 0.47 22.25 -14.20
CA ILE A 392 0.70 23.54 -13.55
C ILE A 392 1.56 23.36 -12.29
N THR A 393 2.86 23.64 -12.40
CA THR A 393 3.86 23.50 -11.33
C THR A 393 3.49 24.25 -10.04
N ARG A 394 2.91 25.44 -10.14
CA ARG A 394 2.50 26.21 -8.94
C ARG A 394 1.43 25.50 -8.12
N ILE A 395 0.48 24.85 -8.79
CA ILE A 395 -0.57 24.06 -8.12
C ILE A 395 0.03 22.80 -7.50
N LEU A 396 0.99 22.17 -8.18
CA LEU A 396 1.73 21.01 -7.65
C LEU A 396 2.52 21.38 -6.40
N PHE A 397 3.22 22.50 -6.40
CA PHE A 397 3.93 23.02 -5.22
C PHE A 397 2.98 23.26 -4.04
N LEU A 398 1.83 23.90 -4.28
CA LEU A 398 0.82 24.13 -3.23
C LEU A 398 0.25 22.80 -2.71
N GLY A 399 -0.13 21.89 -3.62
CA GLY A 399 -0.63 20.56 -3.25
C GLY A 399 0.39 19.76 -2.45
N GLY A 400 1.66 19.75 -2.88
CA GLY A 400 2.78 19.12 -2.18
C GLY A 400 3.00 19.71 -0.78
N THR A 401 2.95 21.04 -0.64
CA THR A 401 3.09 21.73 0.66
C THR A 401 1.97 21.33 1.64
N ILE A 402 0.74 21.26 1.17
CA ILE A 402 -0.39 20.84 2.00
C ILE A 402 -0.28 19.35 2.37
N LEU A 403 0.19 18.48 1.45
CA LEU A 403 0.49 17.08 1.75
C LEU A 403 1.62 16.94 2.77
N LEU A 404 2.64 17.79 2.71
CA LEU A 404 3.73 17.83 3.69
C LEU A 404 3.21 18.18 5.09
N LEU A 405 2.32 19.15 5.21
CA LEU A 405 1.67 19.48 6.49
C LEU A 405 0.85 18.29 7.00
N SER A 406 0.10 17.62 6.12
CA SER A 406 -0.61 16.39 6.47
C SER A 406 0.33 15.29 6.96
N ALA A 407 1.46 15.07 6.27
CA ALA A 407 2.48 14.10 6.66
C ALA A 407 3.14 14.43 8.03
N ALA A 408 3.37 15.71 8.30
CA ALA A 408 3.89 16.16 9.60
C ALA A 408 2.91 15.86 10.75
N LEU A 409 1.61 16.17 10.58
CA LEU A 409 0.57 15.85 11.56
C LEU A 409 0.38 14.34 11.76
N TYR A 410 0.46 13.56 10.68
CA TYR A 410 0.43 12.10 10.76
C TYR A 410 1.60 11.58 11.59
N ASN A 411 2.83 12.03 11.29
CA ASN A 411 4.03 11.62 12.03
C ASN A 411 3.99 12.05 13.48
N PHE A 412 3.46 13.24 13.79
CA PHE A 412 3.25 13.66 15.18
C PHE A 412 2.40 12.64 15.96
N ASN A 413 1.25 12.24 15.42
CA ASN A 413 0.40 11.22 16.05
C ASN A 413 1.07 9.84 16.07
N LEU A 414 1.77 9.45 14.99
CA LEU A 414 2.51 8.19 14.90
C LEU A 414 3.53 8.07 16.05
N PHE A 415 4.38 9.08 16.21
CA PHE A 415 5.41 9.05 17.24
C PHE A 415 4.84 9.24 18.65
N LYS A 416 3.74 9.99 18.81
CA LYS A 416 2.99 10.05 20.07
C LYS A 416 2.51 8.68 20.51
N ILE A 417 2.04 7.83 19.58
CA ILE A 417 1.65 6.44 19.87
C ILE A 417 2.89 5.61 20.20
N ILE A 418 3.94 5.66 19.39
CA ILE A 418 5.15 4.82 19.55
C ILE A 418 5.83 5.05 20.89
N PHE A 419 5.93 6.31 21.32
CA PHE A 419 6.58 6.71 22.56
C PHE A 419 5.62 6.82 23.76
N HIS A 420 4.40 6.27 23.62
CA HIS A 420 3.43 6.28 24.71
C HIS A 420 3.96 5.56 25.94
N LYS A 421 3.93 6.25 27.08
CA LYS A 421 4.27 5.72 28.41
C LYS A 421 3.01 5.66 29.28
N PRO A 422 2.88 4.65 30.15
CA PRO A 422 1.75 4.60 31.09
C PRO A 422 1.87 5.80 32.03
N LYS A 423 0.76 6.48 32.30
CA LYS A 423 0.71 7.46 33.40
C LYS A 423 0.81 6.65 34.69
N ASN A 424 1.84 6.89 35.48
CA ASN A 424 1.91 6.40 36.85
C ASN A 424 0.79 7.11 37.64
N LYS A 425 -0.30 6.40 37.91
CA LYS A 425 -1.26 6.74 38.95
C LYS A 425 -1.20 5.64 40.02
#